data_867ad06eb599401adcb532d93fa25d74
#
_entry.id   867ad06eb599401adcb532d93fa25d74
#
_cell.length_a   1.000
_cell.length_b   1.000
_cell.length_c   1.000
_cell.angle_alpha   90.00
_cell.angle_beta   90.00
_cell.angle_gamma   90.00
#
_symmetry.space_group_name_H-M   'P 1'
#
loop_
_entity.id
_entity.type
_entity.pdbx_description
1 polymer ?
#
loop_
_entity_poly.entity_id
_entity_poly.type
_entity_poly.pdbx_seq_one_letter_code
_entity_poly.pdbx_strand_id
1 'polypeptide(L)'
;LVQRLNIGDWCARRLGGSSAGLPDIVAVNNKKSVLLSIEAKSGTGDALYVPQDQIRRCILIQNMFGYYKRRYTIFAFKFMKKKRYVRKGQTVYEPRKLVEYYKSIEKVGNIEDISMIKCTYDGKTYELKNERFIESNLPEFPMPFGGIPRSQSRSSITVPIVKKASTGV
;
A
#
# COMPACT_ATOMS: atom_id res chain seq x y z
N LEU A 1 -3.12 -5.22 -9.60
CA LEU A 1 -3.94 -4.40 -8.70
C LEU A 1 -5.26 -4.02 -9.37
N VAL A 2 -5.27 -3.49 -10.61
CA VAL A 2 -6.50 -3.11 -11.33
C VAL A 2 -7.53 -4.25 -11.38
N GLN A 3 -7.12 -5.47 -11.77
CA GLN A 3 -8.01 -6.63 -11.80
C GLN A 3 -8.63 -6.93 -10.42
N ARG A 4 -7.86 -6.82 -9.35
CA ARG A 4 -8.33 -7.03 -7.97
C ARG A 4 -9.30 -5.94 -7.50
N LEU A 5 -9.17 -4.71 -8.03
CA LEU A 5 -10.06 -3.59 -7.71
C LEU A 5 -11.39 -3.62 -8.48
N ASN A 6 -11.45 -4.30 -9.62
CA ASN A 6 -12.70 -4.47 -10.38
C ASN A 6 -13.54 -5.60 -9.75
N ILE A 7 -14.07 -5.35 -8.55
CA ILE A 7 -14.89 -6.28 -7.78
C ILE A 7 -16.16 -5.59 -7.28
N GLY A 8 -17.31 -6.24 -7.43
CA GLY A 8 -18.60 -5.69 -7.03
C GLY A 8 -18.88 -4.37 -7.75
N ASP A 9 -19.19 -3.33 -6.98
CA ASP A 9 -19.51 -1.99 -7.49
C ASP A 9 -18.28 -1.10 -7.74
N TRP A 10 -17.08 -1.66 -7.68
CA TRP A 10 -15.84 -0.94 -7.95
C TRP A 10 -15.47 -1.00 -9.43
N CYS A 11 -15.06 0.14 -9.99
CA CYS A 11 -14.51 0.25 -11.32
C CYS A 11 -13.12 0.89 -11.24
N ALA A 12 -12.09 0.18 -11.68
CA ALA A 12 -10.71 0.65 -11.67
C ALA A 12 -10.11 0.65 -13.06
N ARG A 13 -9.31 1.66 -13.35
CA ARG A 13 -8.55 1.80 -14.60
C ARG A 13 -7.14 2.28 -14.32
N ARG A 14 -6.19 1.78 -15.11
CA ARG A 14 -4.86 2.34 -15.20
C ARG A 14 -4.92 3.60 -16.07
N LEU A 15 -4.35 4.71 -15.59
CA LEU A 15 -4.42 6.00 -16.30
C LEU A 15 -3.22 6.29 -17.19
N GLY A 16 -2.10 5.61 -17.01
CA GLY A 16 -0.98 5.80 -17.91
C GLY A 16 0.39 5.64 -17.28
N GLY A 17 1.41 6.04 -18.02
CA GLY A 17 2.81 6.03 -17.58
C GLY A 17 3.22 7.35 -16.93
N SER A 18 4.43 7.38 -16.38
CA SER A 18 5.01 8.49 -15.62
C SER A 18 5.04 9.86 -16.35
N SER A 19 4.94 9.88 -17.67
CA SER A 19 4.98 11.11 -18.49
C SER A 19 3.64 11.86 -18.58
N ALA A 20 2.53 11.23 -18.20
CA ALA A 20 1.20 11.83 -18.40
C ALA A 20 0.73 12.76 -17.27
N GLY A 21 1.52 12.97 -16.21
CA GLY A 21 1.10 13.79 -15.06
C GLY A 21 -0.10 13.20 -14.27
N LEU A 22 -0.43 11.93 -14.47
CA LEU A 22 -1.54 11.22 -13.89
C LEU A 22 -1.06 10.18 -12.86
N PRO A 23 -1.88 9.80 -11.87
CA PRO A 23 -1.60 8.66 -11.00
C PRO A 23 -1.63 7.34 -11.79
N ASP A 24 -1.04 6.29 -11.24
CA ASP A 24 -1.01 4.98 -11.90
C ASP A 24 -2.43 4.40 -12.10
N ILE A 25 -3.30 4.53 -11.10
CA ILE A 25 -4.63 3.93 -11.11
C ILE A 25 -5.64 4.88 -10.47
N VAL A 26 -6.83 4.95 -11.07
CA VAL A 26 -8.03 5.50 -10.41
C VAL A 26 -9.04 4.38 -10.25
N ALA A 27 -9.68 4.32 -9.08
CA ALA A 27 -10.77 3.40 -8.79
C ALA A 27 -11.94 4.16 -8.16
N VAL A 28 -13.15 3.85 -8.60
CA VAL A 28 -14.37 4.50 -8.11
C VAL A 28 -15.41 3.47 -7.66
N ASN A 29 -16.16 3.84 -6.64
CA ASN A 29 -17.39 3.16 -6.26
C ASN A 29 -18.52 4.20 -6.24
N ASN A 30 -19.33 4.22 -7.29
CA ASN A 30 -20.39 5.22 -7.45
C ASN A 30 -21.49 5.08 -6.40
N LYS A 31 -21.86 3.85 -6.02
CA LYS A 31 -22.87 3.61 -4.99
C LYS A 31 -22.47 4.15 -3.62
N LYS A 32 -21.20 4.00 -3.29
CA LYS A 32 -20.64 4.47 -2.00
C LYS A 32 -20.09 5.89 -2.08
N SER A 33 -20.09 6.53 -3.24
CA SER A 33 -19.48 7.84 -3.50
C SER A 33 -18.03 7.91 -3.01
N VAL A 34 -17.22 6.93 -3.43
CA VAL A 34 -15.78 6.80 -3.06
C VAL A 34 -14.92 6.85 -4.31
N LEU A 35 -13.85 7.63 -4.26
CA LEU A 35 -12.79 7.69 -5.26
C LEU A 35 -11.44 7.38 -4.60
N LEU A 36 -10.66 6.51 -5.23
CA LEU A 36 -9.27 6.21 -4.89
C LEU A 36 -8.37 6.66 -6.02
N SER A 37 -7.41 7.52 -5.71
CA SER A 37 -6.28 7.83 -6.57
C SER A 37 -5.06 7.08 -6.04
N ILE A 38 -4.46 6.21 -6.87
CA ILE A 38 -3.49 5.21 -6.39
C ILE A 38 -2.17 5.37 -7.13
N GLU A 39 -1.09 5.51 -6.39
CA GLU A 39 0.28 5.38 -6.86
C GLU A 39 0.85 4.03 -6.42
N ALA A 40 1.37 3.25 -7.36
CA ALA A 40 1.84 1.88 -7.11
C ALA A 40 3.36 1.77 -7.26
N LYS A 41 4.02 1.24 -6.24
CA LYS A 41 5.46 0.98 -6.23
C LYS A 41 5.74 -0.49 -5.99
N SER A 42 6.61 -1.07 -6.80
CA SER A 42 7.07 -2.44 -6.60
C SER A 42 8.59 -2.54 -6.76
N GLY A 43 9.20 -3.42 -5.97
CA GLY A 43 10.64 -3.55 -6.04
C GLY A 43 11.22 -4.66 -5.16
N THR A 44 12.52 -4.84 -5.30
CA THR A 44 13.33 -5.84 -4.60
C THR A 44 14.17 -5.24 -3.46
N GLY A 45 14.18 -3.91 -3.31
CA GLY A 45 14.87 -3.20 -2.23
C GLY A 45 14.17 -3.34 -0.88
N ASP A 46 14.82 -2.91 0.21
CA ASP A 46 14.24 -2.88 1.55
C ASP A 46 13.32 -1.67 1.77
N ALA A 47 13.35 -0.71 0.88
CA ALA A 47 12.46 0.44 0.88
C ALA A 47 11.98 0.76 -0.53
N LEU A 48 10.77 1.31 -0.61
CA LEU A 48 10.13 1.84 -1.80
C LEU A 48 9.75 3.30 -1.54
N TYR A 49 9.78 4.13 -2.58
CA TYR A 49 9.63 5.56 -2.47
C TYR A 49 8.53 6.07 -3.39
N VAL A 50 7.73 7.01 -2.91
CA VAL A 50 6.79 7.80 -3.70
C VAL A 50 7.28 9.24 -3.70
N PRO A 51 7.81 9.74 -4.83
CA PRO A 51 8.25 11.12 -4.98
C PRO A 51 7.11 12.12 -4.79
N GLN A 52 7.46 13.33 -4.37
CA GLN A 52 6.52 14.42 -4.11
C GLN A 52 5.62 14.73 -5.32
N ASP A 53 6.18 14.77 -6.52
CA ASP A 53 5.43 15.04 -7.75
C ASP A 53 4.34 14.01 -8.02
N GLN A 54 4.59 12.73 -7.71
CA GLN A 54 3.63 11.65 -7.89
C GLN A 54 2.50 11.72 -6.84
N ILE A 55 2.82 12.14 -5.62
CA ILE A 55 1.81 12.39 -4.59
C ILE A 55 0.91 13.55 -5.02
N ARG A 56 1.49 14.64 -5.51
CA ARG A 56 0.74 15.79 -6.03
C ARG A 56 -0.23 15.40 -7.14
N ARG A 57 0.16 14.54 -8.09
CA ARG A 57 -0.72 14.03 -9.15
C ARG A 57 -1.95 13.33 -8.59
N CYS A 58 -1.76 12.48 -7.58
CA CYS A 58 -2.87 11.79 -6.92
C CYS A 58 -3.86 12.77 -6.30
N ILE A 59 -3.37 13.81 -5.65
CA ILE A 59 -4.20 14.82 -4.99
C ILE A 59 -4.92 15.71 -6.00
N LEU A 60 -4.25 16.10 -7.08
CA LEU A 60 -4.88 16.85 -8.16
C LEU A 60 -6.08 16.11 -8.74
N ILE A 61 -5.95 14.80 -8.99
CA ILE A 61 -7.06 13.96 -9.43
C ILE A 61 -8.19 13.95 -8.40
N GLN A 62 -7.91 13.83 -7.12
CA GLN A 62 -8.95 13.91 -6.09
C GLN A 62 -9.72 15.25 -6.15
N ASN A 63 -9.00 16.35 -6.36
CA ASN A 63 -9.60 17.68 -6.41
C ASN A 63 -10.47 17.86 -7.65
N MET A 64 -10.07 17.29 -8.80
CA MET A 64 -10.88 17.32 -10.03
C MET A 64 -12.23 16.60 -9.88
N PHE A 65 -12.28 15.54 -9.07
CA PHE A 65 -13.47 14.72 -8.87
C PHE A 65 -14.23 15.11 -7.58
N GLY A 66 -14.54 16.39 -7.42
CA GLY A 66 -15.23 16.95 -6.25
C GLY A 66 -16.61 16.34 -5.93
N TYR A 67 -17.23 15.67 -6.90
CA TYR A 67 -18.53 15.01 -6.73
C TYR A 67 -18.48 13.82 -5.74
N TYR A 68 -17.35 13.11 -5.65
CA TYR A 68 -17.21 12.02 -4.70
C TYR A 68 -17.01 12.53 -3.28
N LYS A 69 -17.88 12.10 -2.36
CA LYS A 69 -17.88 12.54 -0.96
C LYS A 69 -16.64 12.07 -0.20
N ARG A 70 -16.15 10.87 -0.52
CA ARG A 70 -14.95 10.27 0.08
C ARG A 70 -13.88 10.06 -0.98
N ARG A 71 -12.74 10.67 -0.79
CA ARG A 71 -11.63 10.67 -1.74
C ARG A 71 -10.33 10.38 -1.01
N TYR A 72 -9.58 9.40 -1.47
CA TYR A 72 -8.35 8.96 -0.83
C TYR A 72 -7.20 8.91 -1.83
N THR A 73 -6.03 9.38 -1.42
CA THR A 73 -4.77 9.05 -2.07
C THR A 73 -4.20 7.80 -1.41
N ILE A 74 -3.95 6.78 -2.21
CA ILE A 74 -3.46 5.48 -1.76
C ILE A 74 -2.07 5.23 -2.33
N PHE A 75 -1.14 4.81 -1.48
CA PHE A 75 0.16 4.31 -1.89
C PHE A 75 0.18 2.80 -1.76
N ALA A 76 0.29 2.11 -2.90
CA ALA A 76 0.34 0.65 -2.98
C ALA A 76 1.80 0.20 -3.09
N PHE A 77 2.36 -0.34 -2.02
CA PHE A 77 3.73 -0.85 -1.98
C PHE A 77 3.74 -2.37 -2.09
N LYS A 78 4.52 -2.90 -3.05
CA LYS A 78 4.70 -4.33 -3.25
C LYS A 78 6.18 -4.71 -3.20
N PHE A 79 6.56 -5.39 -2.14
CA PHE A 79 7.91 -5.93 -2.00
C PHE A 79 7.97 -7.33 -2.59
N MET A 80 8.86 -7.52 -3.58
CA MET A 80 8.96 -8.77 -4.34
C MET A 80 9.53 -9.91 -3.49
N LYS A 81 9.29 -11.16 -3.93
CA LYS A 81 9.75 -12.39 -3.25
C LYS A 81 11.28 -12.55 -3.11
N LYS A 82 12.06 -11.59 -3.62
CA LYS A 82 13.51 -11.55 -3.53
C LYS A 82 13.98 -10.17 -3.12
N LYS A 83 14.99 -10.12 -2.25
CA LYS A 83 15.72 -8.90 -1.88
C LYS A 83 16.95 -8.78 -2.77
N ARG A 84 17.18 -7.60 -3.32
CA ARG A 84 18.40 -7.27 -4.07
C ARG A 84 19.35 -6.49 -3.18
N TYR A 85 20.61 -6.90 -3.15
CA TYR A 85 21.69 -6.12 -2.54
C TYR A 85 22.99 -6.29 -3.33
N VAL A 86 23.99 -5.46 -3.04
CA VAL A 86 25.31 -5.54 -3.67
C VAL A 86 26.31 -6.09 -2.65
N ARG A 87 27.01 -7.17 -3.01
CA ARG A 87 28.10 -7.74 -2.21
C ARG A 87 29.34 -7.83 -3.07
N LYS A 88 30.43 -7.21 -2.65
CA LYS A 88 31.71 -7.17 -3.39
C LYS A 88 31.55 -6.76 -4.86
N GLY A 89 30.73 -5.71 -5.13
CA GLY A 89 30.46 -5.20 -6.48
C GLY A 89 29.49 -6.05 -7.33
N GLN A 90 29.04 -7.21 -6.85
CA GLN A 90 28.10 -8.08 -7.54
C GLN A 90 26.69 -7.94 -6.99
N THR A 91 25.68 -7.94 -7.89
CA THR A 91 24.28 -7.98 -7.49
C THR A 91 23.89 -9.38 -7.02
N VAL A 92 23.42 -9.48 -5.80
CA VAL A 92 22.97 -10.73 -5.16
C VAL A 92 21.48 -10.62 -4.86
N TYR A 93 20.77 -11.75 -4.91
CA TYR A 93 19.35 -11.85 -4.57
C TYR A 93 19.14 -12.89 -3.47
N GLU A 94 18.45 -12.49 -2.40
CA GLU A 94 18.02 -13.39 -1.33
C GLU A 94 16.50 -13.62 -1.40
N PRO A 95 16.01 -14.87 -1.21
CA PRO A 95 14.57 -15.13 -1.10
C PRO A 95 13.96 -14.42 0.11
N ARG A 96 12.76 -13.85 -0.04
CA ARG A 96 11.96 -13.31 1.05
C ARG A 96 10.48 -13.47 0.76
N LYS A 97 9.63 -13.23 1.74
CA LYS A 97 8.16 -13.24 1.55
C LYS A 97 7.74 -12.06 0.67
N LEU A 98 6.76 -12.28 -0.20
CA LEU A 98 6.06 -11.18 -0.86
C LEU A 98 5.19 -10.47 0.17
N VAL A 99 5.30 -9.15 0.26
CA VAL A 99 4.49 -8.33 1.16
C VAL A 99 3.89 -7.17 0.39
N GLU A 100 2.64 -6.84 0.68
CA GLU A 100 1.94 -5.69 0.10
C GLU A 100 1.39 -4.81 1.22
N TYR A 101 1.54 -3.50 1.09
CA TYR A 101 0.98 -2.49 2.00
C TYR A 101 0.20 -1.47 1.20
N TYR A 102 -0.93 -1.03 1.75
CA TYR A 102 -1.77 0.01 1.18
C TYR A 102 -1.91 1.12 2.22
N LYS A 103 -1.18 2.20 2.00
CA LYS A 103 -1.15 3.35 2.90
C LYS A 103 -1.96 4.50 2.33
N SER A 104 -2.66 5.24 3.16
CA SER A 104 -3.49 6.36 2.72
C SER A 104 -3.09 7.69 3.31
N ILE A 105 -3.33 8.75 2.54
CA ILE A 105 -3.41 10.12 3.03
C ILE A 105 -4.88 10.54 2.90
N GLU A 106 -5.52 10.87 4.03
CA GLU A 106 -6.92 11.27 4.04
C GLU A 106 -7.10 12.77 3.79
N LYS A 107 -6.22 13.59 4.35
CA LYS A 107 -6.24 15.04 4.20
C LYS A 107 -4.83 15.56 4.01
N VAL A 108 -4.68 16.39 3.01
CA VAL A 108 -3.47 17.18 2.80
C VAL A 108 -3.86 18.64 3.04
N GLY A 109 -3.22 19.28 4.00
CA GLY A 109 -3.43 20.68 4.29
C GLY A 109 -3.06 21.55 3.08
N ASN A 110 -1.78 21.77 2.85
CA ASN A 110 -1.28 22.43 1.66
C ASN A 110 -0.54 21.40 0.77
N ILE A 111 -0.83 21.43 -0.54
CA ILE A 111 -0.17 20.54 -1.53
C ILE A 111 1.36 20.78 -1.57
N GLU A 112 1.81 21.98 -1.20
CA GLU A 112 3.22 22.33 -1.20
C GLU A 112 4.00 21.69 -0.03
N ASP A 113 3.31 21.38 1.07
CA ASP A 113 3.91 20.78 2.26
C ASP A 113 4.13 19.27 2.15
N ILE A 114 3.71 18.68 1.02
CA ILE A 114 3.85 17.25 0.79
C ILE A 114 5.29 16.91 0.46
N SER A 115 5.84 15.99 1.21
CA SER A 115 7.19 15.48 1.00
C SER A 115 7.19 14.05 0.46
N MET A 116 8.35 13.59 -0.02
CA MET A 116 8.54 12.20 -0.44
C MET A 116 8.17 11.23 0.68
N ILE A 117 7.42 10.18 0.34
CA ILE A 117 7.08 9.08 1.24
C ILE A 117 8.00 7.89 0.95
N LYS A 118 8.58 7.33 2.02
CA LYS A 118 9.33 6.07 2.01
C LYS A 118 8.52 5.03 2.77
N CYS A 119 8.39 3.82 2.22
CA CYS A 119 7.86 2.64 2.93
C CYS A 119 8.94 1.58 3.00
N THR A 120 9.15 0.98 4.16
CA THR A 120 10.11 -0.10 4.40
C THR A 120 9.45 -1.47 4.34
N TYR A 121 10.26 -2.53 4.20
CA TYR A 121 9.77 -3.90 4.05
C TYR A 121 8.91 -4.38 5.24
N ASP A 122 9.10 -3.82 6.42
CA ASP A 122 8.29 -4.08 7.63
C ASP A 122 6.98 -3.25 7.69
N GLY A 123 6.71 -2.43 6.67
CA GLY A 123 5.47 -1.64 6.53
C GLY A 123 5.49 -0.28 7.24
N LYS A 124 6.61 0.13 7.83
CA LYS A 124 6.75 1.47 8.38
C LYS A 124 6.86 2.50 7.27
N THR A 125 6.30 3.69 7.52
CA THR A 125 6.35 4.80 6.59
C THR A 125 7.08 5.99 7.20
N TYR A 126 7.77 6.72 6.34
CA TYR A 126 8.58 7.88 6.67
C TYR A 126 8.33 9.01 5.68
N GLU A 127 8.38 10.24 6.14
CA GLU A 127 8.35 11.45 5.32
C GLU A 127 9.73 12.10 5.29
N LEU A 128 10.11 12.62 4.11
CA LEU A 128 11.35 13.38 3.96
C LEU A 128 11.12 14.82 4.43
N LYS A 129 11.68 15.21 5.58
CA LYS A 129 11.63 16.58 6.12
C LYS A 129 13.05 17.05 6.42
N ASN A 130 13.42 18.23 5.94
CA ASN A 130 14.76 18.80 6.15
C ASN A 130 15.88 17.79 5.85
N GLU A 131 15.81 17.15 4.66
CA GLU A 131 16.77 16.15 4.16
C GLU A 131 16.88 14.85 5.01
N ARG A 132 15.96 14.65 5.96
CA ARG A 132 15.93 13.46 6.82
C ARG A 132 14.58 12.75 6.73
N PHE A 133 14.61 11.42 6.80
CA PHE A 133 13.40 10.62 6.88
C PHE A 133 12.91 10.53 8.33
N ILE A 134 11.72 11.07 8.59
CA ILE A 134 11.04 11.04 9.90
C ILE A 134 9.90 10.05 9.82
N GLU A 135 9.75 9.16 10.80
CA GLU A 135 8.65 8.19 10.84
C GLU A 135 7.30 8.91 10.88
N SER A 136 6.39 8.56 9.96
CA SER A 136 5.11 9.26 9.75
C SER A 136 3.87 8.43 10.04
N ASN A 137 4.00 7.12 10.20
CA ASN A 137 2.90 6.19 10.55
C ASN A 137 1.62 6.39 9.73
N LEU A 138 1.74 6.46 8.39
CA LEU A 138 0.57 6.57 7.52
C LEU A 138 -0.42 5.42 7.78
N PRO A 139 -1.74 5.72 7.90
CA PRO A 139 -2.73 4.71 8.17
C PRO A 139 -2.84 3.69 7.04
N GLU A 140 -3.13 2.45 7.38
CA GLU A 140 -3.43 1.42 6.40
C GLU A 140 -4.84 1.60 5.86
N PHE A 141 -4.97 1.47 4.53
CA PHE A 141 -6.25 1.55 3.86
C PHE A 141 -6.81 0.14 3.62
N PRO A 142 -8.02 -0.15 4.09
CA PRO A 142 -8.69 -1.43 3.85
C PRO A 142 -9.15 -1.51 2.39
N MET A 143 -8.38 -2.22 1.55
CA MET A 143 -8.70 -2.37 0.14
C MET A 143 -9.97 -3.22 -0.07
N PRO A 144 -10.80 -2.92 -1.11
CA PRO A 144 -12.09 -3.58 -1.33
C PRO A 144 -12.01 -5.09 -1.55
N PHE A 145 -10.87 -5.61 -1.97
CA PHE A 145 -10.66 -7.03 -2.25
C PHE A 145 -10.18 -7.84 -1.04
N GLY A 146 -10.24 -7.28 0.18
CA GLY A 146 -9.85 -7.99 1.39
C GLY A 146 -8.36 -8.39 1.37
N GLY A 147 -7.49 -7.47 1.64
CA GLY A 147 -6.11 -7.76 2.06
C GLY A 147 -6.08 -7.71 3.58
N ILE A 148 -6.04 -8.84 4.27
CA ILE A 148 -5.70 -8.83 5.70
C ILE A 148 -4.27 -8.32 5.79
N PRO A 149 -3.98 -7.25 6.56
CA PRO A 149 -2.62 -6.93 6.94
C PRO A 149 -2.07 -8.17 7.66
N ARG A 150 -1.07 -8.83 7.08
CA ARG A 150 -0.51 -10.07 7.64
C ARG A 150 0.36 -9.82 8.88
N SER A 151 0.18 -8.73 9.60
CA SER A 151 0.87 -8.43 10.85
C SER A 151 0.17 -8.94 12.12
N GLN A 152 -1.07 -9.48 12.04
CA GLN A 152 -1.82 -9.90 13.23
C GLN A 152 -2.22 -11.38 13.29
N SER A 153 -1.66 -12.26 12.48
CA SER A 153 -1.96 -13.69 12.60
C SER A 153 -0.81 -14.49 13.16
N ARG A 154 -0.62 -14.47 14.46
CA ARG A 154 -0.12 -15.58 15.30
C ARG A 154 -0.34 -15.27 16.78
N SER A 155 -1.58 -15.23 17.21
CA SER A 155 -1.92 -15.78 18.53
C SER A 155 -2.23 -17.26 18.30
N SER A 156 -1.36 -18.11 18.80
CA SER A 156 -1.49 -19.55 18.83
C SER A 156 -2.77 -19.92 19.56
N ILE A 157 -3.78 -20.40 18.81
CA ILE A 157 -4.89 -21.14 19.40
C ILE A 157 -4.33 -22.54 19.70
N THR A 158 -3.95 -22.73 20.95
CA THR A 158 -3.67 -24.06 21.49
C THR A 158 -5.01 -24.76 21.66
N VAL A 159 -5.32 -25.68 20.74
CA VAL A 159 -6.49 -26.57 20.89
C VAL A 159 -6.14 -27.58 21.99
N PRO A 160 -6.91 -27.70 23.08
CA PRO A 160 -6.67 -28.71 24.11
C PRO A 160 -6.96 -30.11 23.51
N ILE A 161 -5.96 -30.98 23.54
CA ILE A 161 -6.11 -32.38 23.20
C ILE A 161 -6.97 -33.04 24.29
N VAL A 162 -8.21 -33.35 23.97
CA VAL A 162 -9.07 -34.20 24.82
C VAL A 162 -8.56 -35.61 24.73
N LYS A 163 -7.88 -36.09 25.78
CA LYS A 163 -7.56 -37.52 25.94
C LYS A 163 -8.87 -38.28 26.16
N LYS A 164 -9.23 -39.17 25.21
CA LYS A 164 -10.27 -40.17 25.42
C LYS A 164 -9.81 -41.11 26.54
N ALA A 165 -10.58 -41.15 27.62
CA ALA A 165 -10.43 -42.20 28.63
C ALA A 165 -10.83 -43.55 28.05
N SER A 166 -9.93 -44.51 28.10
CA SER A 166 -10.22 -45.94 27.84
C SER A 166 -10.91 -46.52 29.06
N THR A 167 -12.19 -46.79 28.97
CA THR A 167 -12.88 -47.70 29.91
C THR A 167 -12.59 -49.12 29.50
N GLY A 168 -11.79 -49.81 30.32
CA GLY A 168 -11.70 -51.26 30.28
C GLY A 168 -12.86 -51.89 31.06
N VAL A 169 -13.40 -52.94 30.50
CA VAL A 169 -13.86 -54.18 31.16
C VAL A 169 -13.61 -55.30 30.17
#